data_e39009c6f3a12d61e64afa3f8e04e87e
#
_entry.id   e39009c6f3a12d61e64afa3f8e04e87e
#
_cell.length_a   1.000
_cell.length_b   1.000
_cell.length_c   1.000
_cell.angle_alpha   90.00
_cell.angle_beta   90.00
_cell.angle_gamma   90.00
#
_symmetry.space_group_name_H-M   'P 1'
#
loop_
_entity.id
_entity.type
_entity.pdbx_description
1 polymer ?
#
loop_
_entity_poly.entity_id
_entity_poly.type
_entity_poly.pdbx_seq_one_letter_code
_entity_poly.pdbx_strand_id
1 'polypeptide(L)'
;ADDTSLINRSFSAFSAGSVFKVVLAAAAYESGLDWFTHDCAGEIELAGQTYRCAQGRAHGEVNLRGALEQSCNTYFIELGQRLGGARILAEAEAFGFGAGTPIAPDLQTAAGVLPEGETLENVGQLATFSFGQGALTVTPLQITAMMNTVASGGVYRAPTFVQGITDADGTLTEPTTPA
;
A
#
# COMPACT_ATOMS: atom_id res chain seq x y z
N ALA A 1 13.06 23.14 -23.52
CA ALA A 1 13.43 22.08 -22.59
C ALA A 1 12.19 21.72 -21.80
N ASP A 2 11.84 20.44 -21.74
CA ASP A 2 10.68 19.95 -21.01
C ASP A 2 10.99 20.11 -19.52
N ASP A 3 10.25 20.96 -18.81
CA ASP A 3 10.50 21.34 -17.41
C ASP A 3 10.16 20.23 -16.40
N THR A 4 9.77 19.05 -16.91
CA THR A 4 9.40 17.87 -16.09
C THR A 4 10.60 17.19 -15.41
N SER A 5 11.82 17.54 -15.80
CA SER A 5 13.06 17.01 -15.20
C SER A 5 13.29 17.45 -13.76
N LEU A 6 12.64 18.54 -13.32
CA LEU A 6 12.73 19.08 -11.95
C LEU A 6 11.68 18.50 -11.00
N ILE A 7 10.72 17.72 -11.51
CA ILE A 7 9.68 17.11 -10.69
C ILE A 7 10.26 15.91 -9.94
N ASN A 8 10.27 15.97 -8.61
CA ASN A 8 10.62 14.80 -7.81
C ASN A 8 9.45 13.79 -7.80
N ARG A 9 9.54 12.78 -8.66
CA ARG A 9 8.50 11.74 -8.81
C ARG A 9 8.31 10.88 -7.56
N SER A 10 9.26 10.85 -6.64
CA SER A 10 9.10 10.15 -5.36
C SER A 10 8.02 10.77 -4.49
N PHE A 11 7.67 12.03 -4.74
CA PHE A 11 6.65 12.78 -4.00
C PHE A 11 5.29 12.83 -4.71
N SER A 12 5.22 12.34 -5.95
CA SER A 12 3.99 12.27 -6.74
C SER A 12 3.27 10.96 -6.51
N ALA A 13 1.93 10.98 -6.58
CA ALA A 13 1.11 9.79 -6.39
C ALA A 13 0.91 9.03 -7.71
N PHE A 14 1.01 7.71 -7.65
CA PHE A 14 0.81 6.76 -8.74
C PHE A 14 -0.04 5.58 -8.26
N SER A 15 -0.59 4.82 -9.19
CA SER A 15 -1.28 3.57 -8.84
C SER A 15 -0.35 2.64 -8.06
N ALA A 16 -0.82 2.12 -6.93
CA ALA A 16 -0.03 1.25 -6.07
C ALA A 16 0.30 -0.09 -6.73
N GLY A 17 -0.64 -0.65 -7.48
CA GLY A 17 -0.49 -1.97 -8.06
C GLY A 17 -0.27 -3.05 -7.00
N SER A 18 0.37 -4.15 -7.40
CA SER A 18 0.54 -5.35 -6.56
C SER A 18 1.36 -5.15 -5.28
N VAL A 19 2.09 -4.04 -5.11
CA VAL A 19 2.79 -3.78 -3.84
C VAL A 19 1.81 -3.54 -2.70
N PHE A 20 0.58 -3.11 -2.98
CA PHE A 20 -0.48 -2.95 -2.00
C PHE A 20 -0.91 -4.27 -1.34
N LYS A 21 -0.65 -5.40 -1.95
CA LYS A 21 -0.91 -6.74 -1.38
C LYS A 21 -0.19 -6.98 -0.05
N VAL A 22 0.88 -6.26 0.22
CA VAL A 22 1.57 -6.26 1.52
C VAL A 22 0.66 -5.76 2.63
N VAL A 23 -0.15 -4.73 2.36
CA VAL A 23 -1.16 -4.21 3.32
C VAL A 23 -2.19 -5.29 3.65
N LEU A 24 -2.73 -5.98 2.64
CA LEU A 24 -3.68 -7.07 2.88
C LEU A 24 -3.04 -8.24 3.63
N ALA A 25 -1.77 -8.53 3.36
CA ALA A 25 -1.04 -9.58 4.08
C ALA A 25 -0.89 -9.23 5.56
N ALA A 26 -0.54 -8.00 5.90
CA ALA A 26 -0.48 -7.52 7.27
C ALA A 26 -1.86 -7.59 7.95
N ALA A 27 -2.89 -7.05 7.29
CA ALA A 27 -4.28 -7.12 7.78
C ALA A 27 -4.74 -8.56 8.02
N ALA A 28 -4.32 -9.52 7.18
CA ALA A 28 -4.65 -10.94 7.36
C ALA A 28 -4.00 -11.53 8.61
N TYR A 29 -2.72 -11.26 8.87
CA TYR A 29 -2.04 -11.69 10.08
C TYR A 29 -2.71 -11.13 11.33
N GLU A 30 -2.99 -9.83 11.36
CA GLU A 30 -3.62 -9.18 12.50
C GLU A 30 -5.08 -9.62 12.73
N SER A 31 -5.76 -10.07 11.68
CA SER A 31 -7.13 -10.58 11.74
C SER A 31 -7.20 -12.10 11.94
N GLY A 32 -6.07 -12.80 12.06
CA GLY A 32 -6.01 -14.25 12.18
C GLY A 32 -6.51 -14.99 10.95
N LEU A 33 -6.34 -14.41 9.76
CA LEU A 33 -6.70 -15.00 8.46
C LEU A 33 -5.48 -15.49 7.66
N ASP A 34 -4.32 -15.54 8.26
CA ASP A 34 -3.07 -16.00 7.65
C ASP A 34 -3.09 -17.48 7.23
N TRP A 35 -4.01 -18.26 7.81
CA TRP A 35 -4.26 -19.68 7.44
C TRP A 35 -5.04 -19.86 6.14
N PHE A 36 -5.66 -18.79 5.62
CA PHE A 36 -6.52 -18.88 4.43
C PHE A 36 -5.76 -19.39 3.22
N THR A 37 -6.35 -20.36 2.50
CA THR A 37 -5.88 -20.89 1.22
C THR A 37 -6.92 -20.67 0.12
N HIS A 38 -6.49 -20.63 -1.12
CA HIS A 38 -7.33 -20.43 -2.29
C HIS A 38 -6.80 -21.25 -3.46
N ASP A 39 -7.70 -21.91 -4.19
CA ASP A 39 -7.35 -22.59 -5.43
C ASP A 39 -7.51 -21.63 -6.61
N CYS A 40 -6.38 -21.14 -7.12
CA CYS A 40 -6.32 -20.13 -8.17
C CYS A 40 -6.35 -20.76 -9.55
N ALA A 41 -7.48 -20.71 -10.22
CA ALA A 41 -7.64 -21.13 -11.62
C ALA A 41 -7.09 -20.10 -12.64
N GLY A 42 -6.51 -18.99 -12.20
CA GLY A 42 -6.03 -17.90 -13.06
C GLY A 42 -7.03 -16.76 -13.23
N GLU A 43 -8.29 -17.01 -12.95
CA GLU A 43 -9.36 -16.02 -12.95
C GLU A 43 -10.43 -16.33 -11.90
N ILE A 44 -11.22 -15.32 -11.56
CA ILE A 44 -12.38 -15.43 -10.68
C ILE A 44 -13.50 -14.54 -11.21
N GLU A 45 -14.72 -15.05 -11.18
CA GLU A 45 -15.92 -14.28 -11.48
C GLU A 45 -16.55 -13.77 -10.17
N LEU A 46 -16.73 -12.45 -10.06
CA LEU A 46 -17.30 -11.82 -8.89
C LEU A 46 -18.20 -10.65 -9.31
N ALA A 47 -19.44 -10.64 -8.83
CA ALA A 47 -20.44 -9.61 -9.15
C ALA A 47 -20.63 -9.37 -10.66
N GLY A 48 -20.57 -10.43 -11.47
CA GLY A 48 -20.72 -10.35 -12.93
C GLY A 48 -19.49 -9.80 -13.67
N GLN A 49 -18.36 -9.68 -13.02
CA GLN A 49 -17.07 -9.29 -13.62
C GLN A 49 -16.04 -10.39 -13.44
N THR A 50 -15.22 -10.59 -14.47
CA THR A 50 -14.11 -11.54 -14.44
C THR A 50 -12.81 -10.81 -14.12
N TYR A 51 -12.15 -11.20 -13.04
CA TYR A 51 -10.83 -10.71 -12.63
C TYR A 51 -9.79 -11.77 -12.92
N ARG A 52 -8.62 -11.34 -13.41
CA ARG A 52 -7.56 -12.28 -13.85
C ARG A 52 -6.24 -12.02 -13.14
N CYS A 53 -5.53 -13.10 -12.88
CA CYS A 53 -4.10 -13.03 -12.61
C CYS A 53 -3.33 -12.55 -13.84
N ALA A 54 -2.10 -12.13 -13.67
CA ALA A 54 -1.24 -11.69 -14.78
C ALA A 54 -1.18 -12.78 -15.86
N GLN A 55 -1.48 -12.41 -17.09
CA GLN A 55 -1.54 -13.31 -18.24
C GLN A 55 -2.53 -14.50 -18.10
N GLY A 56 -3.50 -14.41 -17.18
CA GLY A 56 -4.45 -15.49 -16.90
C GLY A 56 -3.81 -16.72 -16.25
N ARG A 57 -2.64 -16.58 -15.65
CA ARG A 57 -1.88 -17.71 -15.08
C ARG A 57 -2.59 -18.29 -13.87
N ALA A 58 -2.90 -19.58 -13.91
CA ALA A 58 -3.34 -20.35 -12.77
C ALA A 58 -2.15 -20.65 -11.83
N HIS A 59 -2.36 -20.51 -10.52
CA HIS A 59 -1.33 -20.77 -9.51
C HIS A 59 -1.62 -22.04 -8.70
N GLY A 60 -2.82 -22.66 -8.88
CA GLY A 60 -3.29 -23.78 -8.08
C GLY A 60 -3.56 -23.39 -6.63
N GLU A 61 -3.45 -24.32 -5.72
CA GLU A 61 -3.63 -24.04 -4.30
C GLU A 61 -2.49 -23.19 -3.76
N VAL A 62 -2.84 -22.00 -3.26
CA VAL A 62 -1.90 -21.04 -2.67
C VAL A 62 -2.37 -20.62 -1.29
N ASN A 63 -1.42 -20.50 -0.36
CA ASN A 63 -1.58 -19.83 0.93
C ASN A 63 -1.13 -18.36 0.80
N LEU A 64 -1.22 -17.58 1.89
CA LEU A 64 -0.85 -16.17 1.90
C LEU A 64 0.57 -15.91 1.37
N ARG A 65 1.56 -16.72 1.78
CA ARG A 65 2.95 -16.61 1.33
C ARG A 65 3.07 -16.89 -0.17
N GLY A 66 2.56 -18.03 -0.65
CA GLY A 66 2.63 -18.38 -2.06
C GLY A 66 1.87 -17.41 -2.95
N ALA A 67 0.74 -16.88 -2.47
CA ALA A 67 -0.03 -15.87 -3.18
C ALA A 67 0.73 -14.53 -3.29
N LEU A 68 1.48 -14.13 -2.25
CA LEU A 68 2.31 -12.93 -2.27
C LEU A 68 3.52 -13.11 -3.20
N GLU A 69 4.22 -14.24 -3.12
CA GLU A 69 5.36 -14.58 -3.98
C GLU A 69 4.99 -14.60 -5.47
N GLN A 70 3.81 -15.10 -5.81
CA GLN A 70 3.32 -15.20 -7.18
C GLN A 70 2.46 -14.01 -7.62
N SER A 71 2.24 -13.05 -6.70
CA SER A 71 1.35 -11.90 -6.94
C SER A 71 -0.06 -12.31 -7.40
N CYS A 72 -0.66 -13.33 -6.78
CA CYS A 72 -1.93 -13.91 -7.15
C CYS A 72 -3.09 -12.95 -6.91
N ASN A 73 -3.70 -12.41 -7.97
CA ASN A 73 -4.82 -11.47 -7.83
C ASN A 73 -6.06 -12.12 -7.23
N THR A 74 -6.41 -13.34 -7.67
CA THR A 74 -7.63 -14.00 -7.23
C THR A 74 -7.61 -14.35 -5.74
N TYR A 75 -6.44 -14.74 -5.22
CA TYR A 75 -6.25 -14.93 -3.77
C TYR A 75 -6.53 -13.65 -3.00
N PHE A 76 -5.92 -12.54 -3.41
CA PHE A 76 -6.08 -11.26 -2.69
C PHE A 76 -7.47 -10.65 -2.84
N ILE A 77 -8.19 -10.93 -3.93
CA ILE A 77 -9.61 -10.58 -4.07
C ILE A 77 -10.44 -11.32 -3.03
N GLU A 78 -10.30 -12.64 -2.92
CA GLU A 78 -11.02 -13.45 -1.94
C GLU A 78 -10.66 -13.08 -0.49
N LEU A 79 -9.37 -12.86 -0.22
CA LEU A 79 -8.92 -12.39 1.08
C LEU A 79 -9.52 -11.02 1.43
N GLY A 80 -9.57 -10.10 0.46
CA GLY A 80 -10.16 -8.78 0.64
C GLY A 80 -11.65 -8.82 0.94
N GLN A 81 -12.41 -9.72 0.31
CA GLN A 81 -13.82 -9.93 0.62
C GLN A 81 -14.01 -10.45 2.07
N ARG A 82 -13.08 -11.24 2.59
CA ARG A 82 -13.12 -11.76 3.97
C ARG A 82 -12.72 -10.70 5.00
N LEU A 83 -11.73 -9.89 4.70
CA LEU A 83 -11.26 -8.78 5.56
C LEU A 83 -12.29 -7.65 5.62
N GLY A 84 -12.91 -7.33 4.49
CA GLY A 84 -13.76 -6.17 4.33
C GLY A 84 -12.99 -4.86 4.14
N GLY A 85 -13.64 -3.88 3.49
CA GLY A 85 -13.03 -2.60 3.12
C GLY A 85 -12.50 -1.81 4.31
N ALA A 86 -13.27 -1.75 5.38
CA ALA A 86 -12.90 -1.00 6.59
C ALA A 86 -11.59 -1.49 7.23
N ARG A 87 -11.38 -2.83 7.28
CA ARG A 87 -10.14 -3.39 7.84
C ARG A 87 -8.93 -3.10 6.97
N ILE A 88 -9.10 -3.20 5.65
CA ILE A 88 -8.01 -2.90 4.70
C ILE A 88 -7.64 -1.41 4.73
N LEU A 89 -8.64 -0.51 4.81
CA LEU A 89 -8.41 0.93 4.95
C LEU A 89 -7.64 1.26 6.23
N ALA A 90 -8.07 0.73 7.37
CA ALA A 90 -7.40 0.95 8.64
C ALA A 90 -5.93 0.50 8.60
N GLU A 91 -5.65 -0.63 7.95
CA GLU A 91 -4.28 -1.11 7.77
C GLU A 91 -3.47 -0.21 6.82
N ALA A 92 -4.07 0.25 5.73
CA ALA A 92 -3.43 1.17 4.80
C ALA A 92 -3.06 2.50 5.49
N GLU A 93 -3.97 3.05 6.30
CA GLU A 93 -3.72 4.25 7.11
C GLU A 93 -2.59 4.04 8.13
N ALA A 94 -2.54 2.88 8.78
CA ALA A 94 -1.46 2.52 9.71
C ALA A 94 -0.08 2.46 9.03
N PHE A 95 -0.02 2.12 7.75
CA PHE A 95 1.18 2.22 6.91
C PHE A 95 1.46 3.64 6.36
N GLY A 96 0.65 4.64 6.72
CA GLY A 96 0.82 6.05 6.34
C GLY A 96 0.27 6.38 4.94
N PHE A 97 -0.57 5.55 4.34
CA PHE A 97 -1.26 5.88 3.11
C PHE A 97 -2.42 6.86 3.37
N GLY A 98 -2.79 7.65 2.37
CA GLY A 98 -3.86 8.64 2.48
C GLY A 98 -3.45 9.96 3.15
N ALA A 99 -2.24 10.07 3.67
CA ALA A 99 -1.69 11.29 4.27
C ALA A 99 -0.38 11.70 3.57
N GLY A 100 -0.19 13.02 3.38
CA GLY A 100 1.06 13.56 2.88
C GLY A 100 2.19 13.32 3.90
N THR A 101 3.34 12.85 3.43
CA THR A 101 4.52 12.69 4.28
C THR A 101 5.22 14.04 4.44
N PRO A 102 5.36 14.59 5.65
CA PRO A 102 6.12 15.81 5.89
C PRO A 102 7.61 15.52 5.63
N ILE A 103 8.25 16.35 4.81
CA ILE A 103 9.66 16.23 4.43
C ILE A 103 10.52 17.42 4.89
N ALA A 104 9.88 18.53 5.15
CA ALA A 104 10.44 19.76 5.76
C ALA A 104 9.28 20.56 6.38
N PRO A 105 9.56 21.61 7.20
CA PRO A 105 8.53 22.36 7.92
C PRO A 105 7.34 22.81 7.07
N ASP A 106 7.58 23.23 5.84
CA ASP A 106 6.53 23.73 4.92
C ASP A 106 6.40 22.89 3.64
N LEU A 107 6.93 21.67 3.64
CA LEU A 107 6.96 20.81 2.48
C LEU A 107 6.52 19.39 2.82
N GLN A 108 5.51 18.91 2.10
CA GLN A 108 5.04 17.53 2.19
C GLN A 108 4.84 16.92 0.80
N THR A 109 4.81 15.61 0.76
CA THR A 109 4.48 14.87 -0.47
C THR A 109 2.99 14.95 -0.79
N ALA A 110 2.59 14.48 -1.98
CA ALA A 110 1.19 14.15 -2.24
C ALA A 110 0.70 13.12 -1.20
N ALA A 111 -0.56 13.25 -0.79
CA ALA A 111 -1.20 12.30 0.14
C ALA A 111 -1.51 10.94 -0.53
N GLY A 112 -1.61 10.93 -1.85
CA GLY A 112 -2.25 9.83 -2.56
C GLY A 112 -3.77 9.86 -2.36
N VAL A 113 -4.44 8.79 -2.76
CA VAL A 113 -5.89 8.62 -2.60
C VAL A 113 -6.15 7.23 -2.03
N LEU A 114 -6.89 7.16 -0.95
CA LEU A 114 -7.58 5.96 -0.50
C LEU A 114 -9.07 6.08 -0.89
N PRO A 115 -9.72 4.99 -1.32
CA PRO A 115 -11.15 5.01 -1.58
C PRO A 115 -11.94 5.27 -0.29
N GLU A 116 -13.10 5.89 -0.41
CA GLU A 116 -14.02 6.06 0.72
C GLU A 116 -14.61 4.70 1.15
N GLY A 117 -14.86 4.54 2.46
CA GLY A 117 -15.36 3.29 3.03
C GLY A 117 -16.66 2.81 2.39
N GLU A 118 -17.59 3.73 2.14
CA GLU A 118 -18.87 3.41 1.47
C GLU A 118 -18.69 2.86 0.06
N THR A 119 -17.67 3.33 -0.68
CA THR A 119 -17.33 2.81 -2.01
C THR A 119 -16.92 1.34 -1.94
N LEU A 120 -16.28 0.92 -0.85
CA LEU A 120 -15.80 -0.46 -0.63
C LEU A 120 -16.90 -1.41 -0.14
N GLU A 121 -18.12 -0.95 0.10
CA GLU A 121 -19.29 -1.81 0.28
C GLU A 121 -19.68 -2.48 -1.06
N ASN A 122 -19.29 -1.88 -2.18
CA ASN A 122 -19.45 -2.50 -3.49
C ASN A 122 -18.41 -3.60 -3.70
N VAL A 123 -18.87 -4.82 -3.93
CA VAL A 123 -18.05 -6.03 -4.09
C VAL A 123 -16.98 -5.88 -5.18
N GLY A 124 -17.31 -5.25 -6.30
CA GLY A 124 -16.37 -5.04 -7.42
C GLY A 124 -15.30 -3.98 -7.10
N GLN A 125 -15.67 -2.92 -6.39
CA GLN A 125 -14.72 -1.89 -5.94
C GLN A 125 -13.76 -2.48 -4.90
N LEU A 126 -14.28 -3.24 -3.94
CA LEU A 126 -13.46 -3.94 -2.97
C LEU A 126 -12.52 -4.95 -3.64
N ALA A 127 -13.02 -5.72 -4.62
CA ALA A 127 -12.19 -6.64 -5.39
C ALA A 127 -11.01 -5.90 -6.05
N THR A 128 -11.29 -4.79 -6.74
CA THR A 128 -10.28 -4.00 -7.43
C THR A 128 -9.26 -3.38 -6.47
N PHE A 129 -9.73 -2.85 -5.34
CA PHE A 129 -8.88 -2.31 -4.28
C PHE A 129 -7.96 -3.37 -3.67
N SER A 130 -8.46 -4.61 -3.49
CA SER A 130 -7.73 -5.71 -2.85
C SER A 130 -6.45 -6.14 -3.57
N PHE A 131 -6.28 -5.81 -4.85
CA PHE A 131 -5.01 -6.06 -5.56
C PHE A 131 -4.30 -4.76 -6.02
N GLY A 132 -4.66 -3.63 -5.40
CA GLY A 132 -3.94 -2.37 -5.55
C GLY A 132 -4.33 -1.55 -6.78
N GLN A 133 -5.56 -1.70 -7.27
CA GLN A 133 -6.10 -1.00 -8.43
C GLN A 133 -7.28 -0.09 -8.03
N GLY A 134 -7.93 0.51 -9.02
CA GLY A 134 -9.06 1.43 -8.81
C GLY A 134 -8.60 2.84 -8.45
N ALA A 135 -9.28 3.47 -7.51
CA ALA A 135 -9.00 4.85 -7.08
C ALA A 135 -7.72 4.98 -6.24
N LEU A 136 -7.10 3.86 -5.84
CA LEU A 136 -5.90 3.85 -5.00
C LEU A 136 -4.69 4.47 -5.71
N THR A 137 -4.14 5.52 -5.12
CA THR A 137 -2.84 6.08 -5.50
C THR A 137 -1.97 6.33 -4.28
N VAL A 138 -0.67 6.10 -4.41
CA VAL A 138 0.33 6.24 -3.35
C VAL A 138 1.62 6.82 -3.91
N THR A 139 2.44 7.43 -3.07
CA THR A 139 3.76 7.89 -3.48
C THR A 139 4.80 6.78 -3.33
N PRO A 140 5.88 6.76 -4.14
CA PRO A 140 7.02 5.87 -3.92
C PRO A 140 7.62 5.97 -2.52
N LEU A 141 7.57 7.17 -1.92
CA LEU A 141 8.03 7.38 -0.55
C LEU A 141 7.15 6.66 0.48
N GLN A 142 5.83 6.69 0.32
CA GLN A 142 4.91 5.92 1.17
C GLN A 142 5.14 4.41 1.04
N ILE A 143 5.37 3.89 -0.18
CA ILE A 143 5.73 2.49 -0.39
C ILE A 143 7.04 2.15 0.33
N THR A 144 8.03 3.02 0.28
CA THR A 144 9.31 2.84 0.99
C THR A 144 9.11 2.81 2.50
N ALA A 145 8.27 3.71 3.04
CA ALA A 145 7.93 3.75 4.47
C ALA A 145 7.20 2.48 4.90
N MET A 146 6.24 1.98 4.11
CA MET A 146 5.57 0.70 4.33
C MET A 146 6.57 -0.46 4.42
N MET A 147 7.48 -0.56 3.45
CA MET A 147 8.50 -1.63 3.45
C MET A 147 9.47 -1.51 4.62
N ASN A 148 9.82 -0.28 5.02
CA ASN A 148 10.61 -0.04 6.23
C ASN A 148 9.87 -0.48 7.50
N THR A 149 8.56 -0.23 7.57
CA THR A 149 7.71 -0.69 8.69
C THR A 149 7.75 -2.20 8.82
N VAL A 150 7.58 -2.93 7.70
CA VAL A 150 7.71 -4.40 7.69
C VAL A 150 9.10 -4.84 8.15
N ALA A 151 10.17 -4.22 7.62
CA ALA A 151 11.56 -4.58 7.94
C ALA A 151 11.94 -4.26 9.38
N SER A 152 11.28 -3.29 10.02
CA SER A 152 11.54 -2.86 11.40
C SER A 152 10.64 -3.52 12.45
N GLY A 153 9.91 -4.59 12.07
CA GLY A 153 9.06 -5.35 12.99
C GLY A 153 7.70 -4.67 13.27
N GLY A 154 7.16 -3.93 12.30
CA GLY A 154 5.83 -3.35 12.38
C GLY A 154 5.77 -1.93 12.96
N VAL A 155 6.92 -1.29 13.18
CA VAL A 155 6.95 0.09 13.70
C VAL A 155 7.02 1.08 12.53
N TYR A 156 5.93 1.79 12.28
CA TYR A 156 5.93 2.88 11.30
C TYR A 156 6.78 4.04 11.77
N ARG A 157 7.64 4.53 10.89
CA ARG A 157 8.42 5.77 11.08
C ARG A 157 8.27 6.62 9.84
N ALA A 158 7.76 7.84 10.00
CA ALA A 158 7.65 8.78 8.90
C ALA A 158 9.05 9.09 8.34
N PRO A 159 9.23 9.03 7.01
CA PRO A 159 10.49 9.46 6.40
C PRO A 159 10.77 10.93 6.69
N THR A 160 12.03 11.25 6.95
CA THR A 160 12.51 12.64 7.08
C THR A 160 13.70 12.87 6.18
N PHE A 161 13.81 14.07 5.61
CA PHE A 161 14.95 14.51 4.78
C PHE A 161 15.82 15.54 5.51
N VAL A 162 15.35 16.06 6.64
CA VAL A 162 16.06 17.03 7.45
C VAL A 162 16.58 16.31 8.70
N GLN A 163 17.88 16.16 8.81
CA GLN A 163 18.54 15.58 9.98
C GLN A 163 18.57 16.56 11.15
N GLY A 164 18.59 17.84 10.87
CA GLY A 164 18.59 18.91 11.87
C GLY A 164 19.01 20.25 11.28
N ILE A 165 18.97 21.28 12.09
CA ILE A 165 19.41 22.63 11.75
C ILE A 165 20.76 22.88 12.41
N THR A 166 21.71 23.41 11.66
CA THR A 166 23.04 23.81 12.18
C THR A 166 23.19 25.32 12.23
N ASP A 167 23.99 25.80 13.16
CA ASP A 167 24.46 27.18 13.15
C ASP A 167 25.53 27.42 12.06
N ALA A 168 26.06 28.67 12.04
CA ALA A 168 27.08 29.06 11.05
C ALA A 168 28.39 28.29 11.18
N ASP A 169 28.67 27.71 12.34
CA ASP A 169 29.87 26.93 12.63
C ASP A 169 29.67 25.41 12.35
N GLY A 170 28.48 25.02 11.90
CA GLY A 170 28.13 23.64 11.59
C GLY A 170 27.69 22.84 12.82
N THR A 171 27.50 23.47 13.97
CA THR A 171 27.01 22.78 15.18
C THR A 171 25.49 22.54 15.07
N LEU A 172 25.06 21.34 15.36
CA LEU A 172 23.64 20.96 15.32
C LEU A 172 22.89 21.64 16.46
N THR A 173 21.99 22.60 16.12
CA THR A 173 21.21 23.38 17.10
C THR A 173 19.86 22.78 17.38
N GLU A 174 19.23 22.19 16.37
CA GLU A 174 17.92 21.55 16.47
C GLU A 174 17.95 20.19 15.75
N PRO A 175 18.17 19.08 16.47
CA PRO A 175 18.03 17.75 15.87
C PRO A 175 16.56 17.47 15.57
N THR A 176 16.26 16.97 14.37
CA THR A 176 14.92 16.46 14.08
C THR A 176 14.74 15.10 14.78
N THR A 177 13.74 15.01 15.63
CA THR A 177 13.32 13.72 16.17
C THR A 177 12.49 13.00 15.11
N PRO A 178 12.82 11.77 14.71
CA PRO A 178 11.93 10.98 13.87
C PRO A 178 10.57 10.83 14.57
N ALA A 179 9.50 11.15 13.87
CA ALA A 179 8.14 10.96 14.35
C ALA A 179 7.77 9.48 14.42
#